data_54289f76adb4383b8608af9d3bdb8b21
#
_entry.id   54289f76adb4383b8608af9d3bdb8b21
#
_cell.length_a   1.000
_cell.length_b   1.000
_cell.length_c   1.000
_cell.angle_alpha   90.00
_cell.angle_beta   90.00
_cell.angle_gamma   90.00
#
_symmetry.space_group_name_H-M   'P 1'
#
loop_
_entity.id
_entity.type
_entity.pdbx_description
1 polymer ?
#
loop_
_entity_poly.entity_id
_entity_poly.type
_entity_poly.pdbx_seq_one_letter_code
_entity_poly.pdbx_strand_id
1 'polypeptide(L)'
;MTRIAHWQAVTRRRFVAATGLLGFGALVRARPARAAYPERPIKIVVANTPGGPSDIIARIMAATMQEAMGGSVFVENKGGAGGNIGMGLVARADADGYTILLSTSAYAVNPGLYQTLPYDPFKDFTAICELAVSPHVFAVKPDLGVGTVKEFAALAKANADKFNVSTPPIGTTPHLQAEVLKLREGLQGMATVVFAGGGDALKALLAGTVQLSSGVLAPAHPHIKAGTIKGLAVTGRTRWRDLPEIPTMLEAGYPDFVFETYTALMAPVKTPPDVVARLEQVALEVLQRPDIRAKLTESGFEVTAKPGKEHMVRVAREVPMFADIISRAGITKL
;
A
#
# COMPACT_ATOMS: atom_id res chain seq x y z
N MET A 1 -56.99 -27.74 -85.87
CA MET A 1 -55.60 -27.25 -85.97
C MET A 1 -55.06 -27.05 -84.57
N THR A 2 -54.33 -28.00 -84.08
CA THR A 2 -53.95 -28.10 -82.68
C THR A 2 -52.46 -27.83 -82.54
N ARG A 3 -52.04 -26.83 -81.73
CA ARG A 3 -50.62 -26.59 -81.38
C ARG A 3 -50.34 -27.18 -80.00
N ILE A 4 -49.47 -28.17 -80.00
CA ILE A 4 -49.01 -28.83 -78.81
C ILE A 4 -47.80 -28.03 -78.25
N ALA A 5 -47.88 -27.63 -76.99
CA ALA A 5 -46.81 -26.94 -76.26
C ALA A 5 -45.85 -27.96 -75.68
N HIS A 6 -44.51 -27.82 -75.97
CA HIS A 6 -43.47 -28.60 -75.41
C HIS A 6 -43.08 -28.06 -74.01
N TRP A 7 -43.29 -28.90 -73.02
CA TRP A 7 -42.74 -28.67 -71.65
C TRP A 7 -41.33 -29.27 -71.61
N GLN A 8 -40.31 -28.41 -71.46
CA GLN A 8 -38.96 -28.90 -71.17
C GLN A 8 -38.83 -29.22 -69.68
N ALA A 9 -38.49 -30.47 -69.39
CA ALA A 9 -38.21 -30.94 -68.03
C ALA A 9 -36.88 -30.34 -67.52
N VAL A 10 -36.98 -29.45 -66.51
CA VAL A 10 -35.82 -28.96 -65.77
C VAL A 10 -35.32 -30.09 -64.85
N THR A 11 -34.19 -30.64 -65.19
CA THR A 11 -33.58 -31.79 -64.51
C THR A 11 -33.18 -31.41 -63.07
N ARG A 12 -33.54 -32.27 -62.08
CA ARG A 12 -33.25 -32.15 -60.62
C ARG A 12 -31.75 -31.93 -60.29
N ARG A 13 -30.85 -32.13 -61.24
CA ARG A 13 -29.37 -31.94 -61.05
C ARG A 13 -28.92 -30.47 -60.95
N ARG A 14 -29.71 -29.50 -61.41
CA ARG A 14 -29.31 -28.08 -61.37
C ARG A 14 -29.78 -27.35 -60.10
N PHE A 15 -30.64 -27.97 -59.30
CA PHE A 15 -31.15 -27.37 -58.06
C PHE A 15 -30.21 -27.68 -56.84
N VAL A 16 -29.37 -28.73 -56.93
CA VAL A 16 -28.44 -29.10 -55.84
C VAL A 16 -27.17 -28.30 -55.90
N ALA A 17 -26.79 -27.71 -57.05
CA ALA A 17 -25.56 -26.93 -57.16
C ALA A 17 -25.68 -25.49 -56.68
N ALA A 18 -26.91 -24.94 -56.55
CA ALA A 18 -27.14 -23.55 -56.12
C ALA A 18 -27.28 -23.37 -54.59
N THR A 19 -27.55 -24.47 -53.87
CA THR A 19 -27.68 -24.45 -52.38
C THR A 19 -26.35 -24.70 -51.64
N GLY A 20 -25.32 -25.16 -52.35
CA GLY A 20 -24.01 -25.45 -51.73
C GLY A 20 -23.07 -24.26 -51.55
N LEU A 21 -23.32 -23.12 -52.21
CA LEU A 21 -22.42 -21.94 -52.16
C LEU A 21 -22.87 -20.84 -51.14
N LEU A 22 -24.02 -20.96 -50.53
CA LEU A 22 -24.53 -20.02 -49.51
C LEU A 22 -24.26 -20.46 -48.06
N GLY A 23 -23.71 -21.67 -47.85
CA GLY A 23 -23.45 -22.23 -46.51
C GLY A 23 -22.04 -21.99 -45.95
N PHE A 24 -21.11 -21.40 -46.74
CA PHE A 24 -19.69 -21.33 -46.34
C PHE A 24 -19.21 -19.95 -45.88
N GLY A 25 -20.13 -18.98 -45.72
CA GLY A 25 -19.82 -17.57 -45.46
C GLY A 25 -20.02 -17.06 -44.02
N ALA A 26 -20.47 -17.87 -43.07
CA ALA A 26 -20.81 -17.39 -41.74
C ALA A 26 -20.27 -18.29 -40.60
N LEU A 27 -19.05 -18.79 -40.71
CA LEU A 27 -18.25 -19.09 -39.52
C LEU A 27 -17.69 -17.76 -39.00
N VAL A 28 -18.61 -16.85 -38.55
CA VAL A 28 -18.26 -15.82 -37.58
C VAL A 28 -17.63 -16.58 -36.42
N ARG A 29 -16.29 -16.51 -36.32
CA ARG A 29 -15.59 -16.91 -35.13
C ARG A 29 -16.19 -16.06 -34.00
N ALA A 30 -17.22 -16.58 -33.34
CA ALA A 30 -17.65 -16.07 -32.06
C ALA A 30 -16.38 -16.11 -31.18
N ARG A 31 -15.74 -14.97 -30.99
CA ARG A 31 -14.78 -14.84 -29.90
C ARG A 31 -15.54 -15.32 -28.68
N PRO A 32 -15.01 -16.34 -27.94
CA PRO A 32 -15.66 -16.72 -26.70
C PRO A 32 -15.88 -15.42 -25.93
N ALA A 33 -17.12 -15.13 -25.59
CA ALA A 33 -17.43 -14.05 -24.68
C ALA A 33 -16.61 -14.36 -23.44
N ARG A 34 -15.53 -13.61 -23.22
CA ARG A 34 -14.70 -13.78 -22.01
C ARG A 34 -15.66 -13.47 -20.89
N ALA A 35 -15.94 -14.47 -20.07
CA ALA A 35 -16.85 -14.30 -18.97
C ALA A 35 -16.40 -13.09 -18.13
N ALA A 36 -17.37 -12.32 -17.65
CA ALA A 36 -17.07 -11.04 -16.99
C ALA A 36 -16.32 -11.28 -15.67
N TYR A 37 -15.05 -10.85 -15.61
CA TYR A 37 -14.29 -10.87 -14.36
C TYR A 37 -14.93 -9.95 -13.32
N PRO A 38 -15.16 -10.40 -12.04
CA PRO A 38 -14.81 -11.70 -11.48
C PRO A 38 -15.96 -12.73 -11.58
N GLU A 39 -15.63 -14.02 -11.84
CA GLU A 39 -16.58 -15.15 -11.82
C GLU A 39 -16.56 -15.93 -10.49
N ARG A 40 -15.54 -15.72 -9.68
CA ARG A 40 -15.33 -16.37 -8.38
C ARG A 40 -14.79 -15.37 -7.35
N PRO A 41 -14.78 -15.69 -6.05
CA PRO A 41 -14.31 -14.79 -5.01
C PRO A 41 -12.86 -14.31 -5.22
N ILE A 42 -12.63 -13.00 -5.06
CA ILE A 42 -11.31 -12.40 -5.03
C ILE A 42 -10.81 -12.39 -3.59
N LYS A 43 -9.60 -12.87 -3.38
CA LYS A 43 -8.91 -12.88 -2.10
C LYS A 43 -7.89 -11.74 -2.02
N ILE A 44 -8.03 -10.87 -1.02
CA ILE A 44 -7.03 -9.87 -0.65
C ILE A 44 -6.18 -10.46 0.48
N VAL A 45 -4.94 -10.80 0.19
CA VAL A 45 -3.97 -11.23 1.20
C VAL A 45 -3.37 -9.99 1.86
N VAL A 46 -3.54 -9.87 3.18
CA VAL A 46 -2.93 -8.82 3.99
C VAL A 46 -1.69 -9.38 4.67
N ALA A 47 -0.53 -8.82 4.33
CA ALA A 47 0.77 -9.29 4.85
C ALA A 47 1.05 -8.86 6.31
N ASN A 48 0.00 -8.62 7.09
CA ASN A 48 0.04 -8.18 8.48
C ASN A 48 -0.95 -8.98 9.33
N THR A 49 -0.82 -8.87 10.65
CA THR A 49 -1.76 -9.47 11.60
C THR A 49 -3.15 -8.81 11.55
N PRO A 50 -4.23 -9.56 11.87
CA PRO A 50 -5.58 -9.00 11.95
C PRO A 50 -5.70 -7.85 12.96
N GLY A 51 -6.64 -6.93 12.71
CA GLY A 51 -6.97 -5.81 13.61
C GLY A 51 -6.03 -4.61 13.50
N GLY A 52 -4.95 -4.70 12.73
CA GLY A 52 -4.06 -3.57 12.47
C GLY A 52 -4.60 -2.63 11.38
N PRO A 53 -3.96 -1.44 11.19
CA PRO A 53 -4.40 -0.44 10.21
C PRO A 53 -4.56 -1.00 8.79
N SER A 54 -3.63 -1.84 8.34
CA SER A 54 -3.70 -2.49 7.01
C SER A 54 -4.90 -3.43 6.87
N ASP A 55 -5.28 -4.13 7.93
CA ASP A 55 -6.45 -5.02 7.95
C ASP A 55 -7.75 -4.21 7.85
N ILE A 56 -7.83 -3.08 8.56
CA ILE A 56 -8.97 -2.16 8.49
C ILE A 56 -9.17 -1.66 7.06
N ILE A 57 -8.11 -1.16 6.42
CA ILE A 57 -8.18 -0.70 5.01
C ILE A 57 -8.58 -1.84 4.09
N ALA A 58 -7.99 -3.03 4.25
CA ALA A 58 -8.31 -4.18 3.41
C ALA A 58 -9.78 -4.56 3.50
N ARG A 59 -10.37 -4.53 4.69
CA ARG A 59 -11.81 -4.85 4.90
C ARG A 59 -12.73 -3.79 4.32
N ILE A 60 -12.37 -2.50 4.45
CA ILE A 60 -13.12 -1.40 3.81
C ILE A 60 -13.08 -1.59 2.29
N MET A 61 -11.90 -1.82 1.71
CA MET A 61 -11.74 -2.04 0.28
C MET A 61 -12.48 -3.30 -0.19
N ALA A 62 -12.35 -4.43 0.52
CA ALA A 62 -13.03 -5.67 0.16
C ALA A 62 -14.54 -5.51 0.10
N ALA A 63 -15.15 -4.94 1.15
CA ALA A 63 -16.60 -4.70 1.19
C ALA A 63 -17.08 -3.81 0.03
N THR A 64 -16.35 -2.72 -0.23
CA THR A 64 -16.76 -1.73 -1.24
C THR A 64 -16.47 -2.21 -2.67
N MET A 65 -15.36 -2.91 -2.88
CA MET A 65 -15.07 -3.55 -4.18
C MET A 65 -16.08 -4.65 -4.49
N GLN A 66 -16.52 -5.43 -3.48
CA GLN A 66 -17.59 -6.42 -3.64
C GLN A 66 -18.87 -5.79 -4.17
N GLU A 67 -19.29 -4.65 -3.59
CA GLU A 67 -20.46 -3.90 -4.07
C GLU A 67 -20.27 -3.44 -5.54
N ALA A 68 -19.11 -2.87 -5.86
CA ALA A 68 -18.84 -2.29 -7.18
C ALA A 68 -18.64 -3.34 -8.29
N MET A 69 -18.19 -4.54 -7.95
CA MET A 69 -17.89 -5.62 -8.91
C MET A 69 -19.03 -6.64 -9.03
N GLY A 70 -19.97 -6.66 -8.09
CA GLY A 70 -21.04 -7.66 -8.04
C GLY A 70 -20.56 -9.09 -7.75
N GLY A 71 -19.33 -9.22 -7.22
CA GLY A 71 -18.70 -10.50 -6.90
C GLY A 71 -18.07 -10.49 -5.52
N SER A 72 -17.91 -11.65 -4.88
CA SER A 72 -17.35 -11.75 -3.52
C SER A 72 -15.89 -11.30 -3.47
N VAL A 73 -15.55 -10.46 -2.50
CA VAL A 73 -14.18 -10.05 -2.17
C VAL A 73 -13.97 -10.25 -0.68
N PHE A 74 -12.92 -10.95 -0.29
CA PHE A 74 -12.65 -11.24 1.12
C PHE A 74 -11.18 -11.07 1.49
N VAL A 75 -10.92 -10.91 2.79
CA VAL A 75 -9.59 -10.66 3.35
C VAL A 75 -9.04 -11.92 4.02
N GLU A 76 -7.78 -12.25 3.73
CA GLU A 76 -7.01 -13.28 4.42
C GLU A 76 -5.70 -12.67 4.97
N ASN A 77 -5.50 -12.70 6.29
CA ASN A 77 -4.29 -12.19 6.92
C ASN A 77 -3.19 -13.26 6.93
N LYS A 78 -2.01 -12.93 6.41
CA LYS A 78 -0.79 -13.76 6.36
C LYS A 78 0.40 -12.96 6.83
N GLY A 79 0.41 -12.60 8.12
CA GLY A 79 1.53 -11.89 8.75
C GLY A 79 2.74 -12.79 8.98
N GLY A 80 3.85 -12.18 9.42
CA GLY A 80 5.09 -12.85 9.79
C GLY A 80 6.28 -12.43 8.93
N ALA A 81 7.48 -12.45 9.52
CA ALA A 81 8.75 -12.04 8.90
C ALA A 81 8.64 -10.66 8.18
N GLY A 82 8.10 -9.64 8.86
CA GLY A 82 7.92 -8.30 8.26
C GLY A 82 6.95 -8.28 7.07
N GLY A 83 6.03 -9.25 6.96
CA GLY A 83 5.12 -9.39 5.83
C GLY A 83 5.63 -10.30 4.71
N ASN A 84 6.88 -10.76 4.78
CA ASN A 84 7.47 -11.60 3.72
C ASN A 84 6.70 -12.89 3.47
N ILE A 85 6.05 -13.46 4.50
CA ILE A 85 5.22 -14.68 4.33
C ILE A 85 4.05 -14.40 3.39
N GLY A 86 3.27 -13.34 3.63
CA GLY A 86 2.14 -12.97 2.80
C GLY A 86 2.55 -12.53 1.39
N MET A 87 3.62 -11.72 1.27
CA MET A 87 4.16 -11.29 -0.01
C MET A 87 4.64 -12.46 -0.85
N GLY A 88 5.42 -13.38 -0.26
CA GLY A 88 5.90 -14.57 -0.96
C GLY A 88 4.78 -15.56 -1.35
N LEU A 89 3.68 -15.60 -0.58
CA LEU A 89 2.49 -16.37 -0.95
C LEU A 89 1.87 -15.82 -2.23
N VAL A 90 1.66 -14.49 -2.31
CA VAL A 90 1.02 -13.87 -3.48
C VAL A 90 1.95 -13.87 -4.69
N ALA A 91 3.27 -13.68 -4.50
CA ALA A 91 4.24 -13.77 -5.60
C ALA A 91 4.19 -15.11 -6.35
N ARG A 92 3.81 -16.19 -5.65
CA ARG A 92 3.68 -17.55 -6.20
C ARG A 92 2.25 -17.98 -6.52
N ALA A 93 1.27 -17.11 -6.30
CA ALA A 93 -0.12 -17.38 -6.62
C ALA A 93 -0.36 -17.39 -8.15
N ASP A 94 -1.47 -17.99 -8.56
CA ASP A 94 -1.91 -17.92 -9.95
C ASP A 94 -2.10 -16.46 -10.38
N ALA A 95 -1.55 -16.13 -11.54
CA ALA A 95 -1.60 -14.77 -12.09
C ALA A 95 -2.92 -14.54 -12.86
N ASP A 96 -4.05 -14.68 -12.20
CA ASP A 96 -5.40 -14.57 -12.76
C ASP A 96 -6.25 -13.45 -12.13
N GLY A 97 -5.68 -12.72 -11.15
CA GLY A 97 -6.31 -11.62 -10.45
C GLY A 97 -7.23 -12.03 -9.28
N TYR A 98 -7.37 -13.32 -8.98
CA TYR A 98 -8.20 -13.78 -7.85
C TYR A 98 -7.46 -13.88 -6.51
N THR A 99 -6.14 -13.75 -6.53
CA THR A 99 -5.32 -13.59 -5.31
C THR A 99 -4.46 -12.35 -5.49
N ILE A 100 -4.78 -11.30 -4.73
CA ILE A 100 -4.08 -10.02 -4.76
C ILE A 100 -3.51 -9.71 -3.38
N LEU A 101 -2.49 -8.86 -3.32
CA LEU A 101 -1.80 -8.45 -2.11
C LEU A 101 -2.26 -7.06 -1.70
N LEU A 102 -2.59 -6.86 -0.43
CA LEU A 102 -2.49 -5.54 0.17
C LEU A 102 -1.11 -5.41 0.80
N SER A 103 -0.25 -4.65 0.12
CA SER A 103 1.11 -4.35 0.57
C SER A 103 1.16 -3.10 1.44
N THR A 104 2.26 -2.95 2.16
CA THR A 104 2.61 -1.73 2.92
C THR A 104 4.02 -1.29 2.56
N SER A 105 4.50 -0.20 3.15
CA SER A 105 5.89 0.26 2.98
C SER A 105 6.96 -0.79 3.33
N ALA A 106 6.60 -1.85 4.09
CA ALA A 106 7.48 -3.01 4.28
C ALA A 106 7.93 -3.65 2.96
N TYR A 107 7.10 -3.58 1.91
CA TYR A 107 7.45 -4.06 0.58
C TYR A 107 8.71 -3.38 0.01
N ALA A 108 8.88 -2.09 0.24
CA ALA A 108 10.07 -1.34 -0.20
C ALA A 108 11.23 -1.40 0.81
N VAL A 109 10.96 -1.62 2.09
CA VAL A 109 11.98 -1.69 3.15
C VAL A 109 12.68 -3.05 3.18
N ASN A 110 11.93 -4.13 3.06
CA ASN A 110 12.43 -5.50 3.26
C ASN A 110 13.60 -5.89 2.35
N PRO A 111 13.72 -5.41 1.09
CA PRO A 111 14.91 -5.68 0.26
C PRO A 111 16.24 -5.22 0.87
N GLY A 112 16.22 -4.14 1.65
CA GLY A 112 17.40 -3.68 2.40
C GLY A 112 17.60 -4.41 3.72
N LEU A 113 16.51 -4.86 4.35
CA LEU A 113 16.48 -5.35 5.73
C LEU A 113 16.74 -6.86 5.86
N TYR A 114 16.30 -7.68 4.89
CA TYR A 114 16.43 -9.13 4.94
C TYR A 114 17.56 -9.63 4.04
N GLN A 115 18.26 -10.67 4.49
CA GLN A 115 19.32 -11.32 3.68
C GLN A 115 18.72 -12.07 2.49
N THR A 116 17.55 -12.68 2.69
CA THR A 116 16.82 -13.41 1.67
C THR A 116 15.36 -13.01 1.65
N LEU A 117 14.81 -12.83 0.45
CA LEU A 117 13.40 -12.52 0.25
C LEU A 117 12.71 -13.62 -0.54
N PRO A 118 11.45 -13.94 -0.25
CA PRO A 118 10.67 -14.89 -1.03
C PRO A 118 10.06 -14.29 -2.29
N TYR A 119 10.41 -13.04 -2.66
CA TYR A 119 9.95 -12.31 -3.84
C TYR A 119 11.00 -11.30 -4.33
N ASP A 120 10.92 -10.93 -5.61
CA ASP A 120 11.65 -9.80 -6.20
C ASP A 120 10.70 -8.60 -6.33
N PRO A 121 11.00 -7.45 -5.69
CA PRO A 121 10.10 -6.30 -5.67
C PRO A 121 9.88 -5.65 -7.04
N PHE A 122 10.73 -5.96 -8.04
CA PHE A 122 10.65 -5.38 -9.38
C PHE A 122 10.16 -6.35 -10.44
N LYS A 123 10.13 -7.68 -10.14
CA LYS A 123 9.84 -8.70 -11.15
C LYS A 123 8.61 -9.55 -10.85
N ASP A 124 8.20 -9.65 -9.58
CA ASP A 124 7.16 -10.60 -9.19
C ASP A 124 5.77 -9.96 -9.08
N PHE A 125 5.71 -8.63 -9.04
CA PHE A 125 4.46 -7.92 -8.84
C PHE A 125 4.22 -6.82 -9.86
N THR A 126 2.94 -6.57 -10.15
CA THR A 126 2.43 -5.34 -10.73
C THR A 126 1.52 -4.66 -9.72
N ALA A 127 1.63 -3.33 -9.59
CA ALA A 127 0.73 -2.61 -8.72
C ALA A 127 -0.62 -2.35 -9.41
N ILE A 128 -1.70 -2.49 -8.64
CA ILE A 128 -3.05 -2.15 -9.05
C ILE A 128 -3.33 -0.68 -8.70
N CYS A 129 -3.13 -0.29 -7.43
CA CYS A 129 -3.44 1.07 -6.97
C CYS A 129 -2.75 1.34 -5.62
N GLU A 130 -2.14 2.53 -5.43
CA GLU A 130 -1.84 3.03 -4.10
C GLU A 130 -3.12 3.59 -3.49
N LEU A 131 -3.52 3.06 -2.34
CA LEU A 131 -4.79 3.38 -1.71
C LEU A 131 -4.71 4.64 -0.86
N ALA A 132 -3.79 4.62 0.10
CA ALA A 132 -3.67 5.65 1.10
C ALA A 132 -2.28 5.68 1.72
N VAL A 133 -1.96 6.80 2.36
CA VAL A 133 -0.75 7.01 3.16
C VAL A 133 -1.13 7.42 4.58
N SER A 134 -0.25 7.15 5.54
CA SER A 134 -0.33 7.72 6.88
C SER A 134 1.02 8.35 7.21
N PRO A 135 1.06 9.66 7.49
CA PRO A 135 2.27 10.31 7.92
C PRO A 135 2.68 9.83 9.31
N HIS A 136 3.93 10.04 9.66
CA HIS A 136 4.43 9.81 11.00
C HIS A 136 4.61 11.15 11.73
N VAL A 137 4.91 11.06 13.03
CA VAL A 137 5.17 12.22 13.86
C VAL A 137 6.33 11.95 14.79
N PHE A 138 7.17 12.96 14.98
CA PHE A 138 8.07 13.06 16.11
C PHE A 138 7.35 13.77 17.24
N ALA A 139 7.23 13.13 18.39
CA ALA A 139 6.52 13.66 19.54
C ALA A 139 7.34 13.55 20.82
N VAL A 140 7.15 14.50 21.72
CA VAL A 140 7.77 14.60 23.06
C VAL A 140 6.73 14.84 24.11
N LYS A 141 7.08 14.70 25.38
CA LYS A 141 6.24 15.22 26.48
C LYS A 141 6.36 16.75 26.58
N PRO A 142 5.27 17.45 26.93
CA PRO A 142 5.28 18.92 27.04
C PRO A 142 6.29 19.47 28.08
N ASP A 143 6.52 18.74 29.17
CA ASP A 143 7.44 19.09 30.24
C ASP A 143 8.93 19.06 29.83
N LEU A 144 9.25 18.50 28.66
CA LEU A 144 10.61 18.56 28.10
C LEU A 144 11.00 20.00 27.67
N GLY A 145 10.05 20.91 27.50
CA GLY A 145 10.28 22.34 27.27
C GLY A 145 10.75 22.70 25.87
N VAL A 146 10.69 21.76 24.89
CA VAL A 146 11.10 22.00 23.50
C VAL A 146 9.86 22.19 22.59
N GLY A 147 10.02 22.99 21.54
CA GLY A 147 8.95 23.29 20.58
C GLY A 147 9.23 22.82 19.15
N THR A 148 10.46 22.51 18.84
CA THR A 148 10.91 22.17 17.50
C THR A 148 11.83 20.94 17.52
N VAL A 149 11.97 20.30 16.36
CA VAL A 149 12.92 19.19 16.18
C VAL A 149 14.36 19.63 16.43
N LYS A 150 14.72 20.87 16.03
CA LYS A 150 16.07 21.42 16.26
C LYS A 150 16.37 21.69 17.72
N GLU A 151 15.40 22.23 18.48
CA GLU A 151 15.55 22.40 19.93
C GLU A 151 15.71 21.06 20.63
N PHE A 152 14.90 20.05 20.25
CA PHE A 152 15.06 18.70 20.74
C PHE A 152 16.45 18.14 20.43
N ALA A 153 16.93 18.27 19.19
CA ALA A 153 18.25 17.79 18.79
C ALA A 153 19.37 18.45 19.60
N ALA A 154 19.30 19.75 19.83
CA ALA A 154 20.27 20.49 20.65
C ALA A 154 20.28 19.99 22.11
N LEU A 155 19.09 19.79 22.70
CA LEU A 155 18.95 19.27 24.06
C LEU A 155 19.45 17.83 24.15
N ALA A 156 19.14 16.97 23.17
CA ALA A 156 19.57 15.59 23.11
C ALA A 156 21.11 15.45 22.94
N LYS A 157 21.76 16.33 22.18
CA LYS A 157 23.23 16.38 22.06
C LYS A 157 23.91 16.58 23.41
N ALA A 158 23.34 17.48 24.23
CA ALA A 158 23.87 17.76 25.56
C ALA A 158 23.61 16.65 26.59
N ASN A 159 22.74 15.69 26.29
CA ASN A 159 22.25 14.64 27.20
C ASN A 159 22.14 13.27 26.50
N ALA A 160 23.02 12.96 25.56
CA ALA A 160 22.88 11.80 24.67
C ALA A 160 22.77 10.44 25.41
N ASP A 161 23.43 10.31 26.54
CA ASP A 161 23.40 9.15 27.42
C ASP A 161 22.10 8.97 28.22
N LYS A 162 21.29 10.03 28.31
CA LYS A 162 20.03 10.06 29.08
C LYS A 162 18.78 10.09 28.20
N PHE A 163 18.95 10.35 26.90
CA PHE A 163 17.86 10.49 25.97
C PHE A 163 17.67 9.24 25.13
N ASN A 164 16.43 8.82 24.97
CA ASN A 164 16.06 7.65 24.18
C ASN A 164 14.92 8.02 23.21
N VAL A 165 14.89 7.36 22.06
CA VAL A 165 13.74 7.41 21.14
C VAL A 165 13.02 6.08 21.12
N SER A 166 11.69 6.09 21.33
CA SER A 166 10.85 4.91 21.12
C SER A 166 10.45 4.76 19.68
N THR A 167 10.50 3.53 19.17
CA THR A 167 10.06 3.18 17.82
C THR A 167 9.26 1.88 17.82
N PRO A 168 8.39 1.66 16.82
CA PRO A 168 7.89 0.33 16.47
C PRO A 168 9.02 -0.61 16.06
N PRO A 169 8.72 -1.86 15.64
CA PRO A 169 9.76 -2.84 15.30
C PRO A 169 10.78 -2.35 14.28
N ILE A 170 11.99 -2.93 14.40
CA ILE A 170 13.10 -2.68 13.47
C ILE A 170 12.64 -2.85 12.02
N GLY A 171 13.07 -1.93 11.14
CA GLY A 171 12.73 -1.94 9.72
C GLY A 171 11.37 -1.34 9.39
N THR A 172 10.55 -0.94 10.38
CA THR A 172 9.37 -0.12 10.06
C THR A 172 9.80 1.29 9.65
N THR A 173 9.00 1.96 8.83
CA THR A 173 9.31 3.32 8.39
C THR A 173 9.45 4.32 9.55
N PRO A 174 8.69 4.24 10.67
CA PRO A 174 8.96 5.05 11.85
C PRO A 174 10.29 4.75 12.55
N HIS A 175 10.77 3.50 12.51
CA HIS A 175 12.10 3.18 13.00
C HIS A 175 13.18 3.80 12.13
N LEU A 176 13.09 3.63 10.80
CA LEU A 176 14.07 4.17 9.86
C LEU A 176 14.15 5.70 9.91
N GLN A 177 13.01 6.41 10.04
CA GLN A 177 13.04 7.86 10.16
C GLN A 177 13.72 8.35 11.45
N ALA A 178 13.59 7.60 12.57
CA ALA A 178 14.32 7.93 13.80
C ALA A 178 15.82 7.82 13.58
N GLU A 179 16.29 6.76 12.93
CA GLU A 179 17.69 6.58 12.61
C GLU A 179 18.22 7.66 11.64
N VAL A 180 17.42 8.05 10.64
CA VAL A 180 17.78 9.19 9.75
C VAL A 180 17.89 10.50 10.52
N LEU A 181 16.98 10.77 11.47
CA LEU A 181 17.07 11.97 12.30
C LEU A 181 18.36 11.94 13.15
N LYS A 182 18.64 10.80 13.78
CA LYS A 182 19.89 10.63 14.55
C LYS A 182 21.15 10.84 13.72
N LEU A 183 21.17 10.30 12.50
CA LEU A 183 22.30 10.50 11.57
C LEU A 183 22.46 11.98 11.18
N ARG A 184 21.36 12.65 10.81
CA ARG A 184 21.40 14.05 10.37
C ARG A 184 21.79 15.02 11.49
N GLU A 185 21.38 14.72 12.71
CA GLU A 185 21.61 15.57 13.88
C GLU A 185 22.84 15.16 14.71
N GLY A 186 23.56 14.10 14.34
CA GLY A 186 24.71 13.63 15.12
C GLY A 186 24.30 13.06 16.50
N LEU A 187 23.18 12.36 16.58
CA LEU A 187 22.62 11.79 17.81
C LEU A 187 22.84 10.27 17.93
N GLN A 188 23.92 9.73 17.37
CA GLN A 188 24.18 8.29 17.36
C GLN A 188 24.33 7.72 18.78
N GLY A 189 24.72 8.55 19.76
CA GLY A 189 24.76 8.17 21.17
C GLY A 189 23.40 8.01 21.84
N MET A 190 22.31 8.57 21.25
CA MET A 190 20.96 8.40 21.77
C MET A 190 20.44 6.99 21.43
N ALA A 191 20.01 6.24 22.47
CA ALA A 191 19.53 4.88 22.26
C ALA A 191 18.16 4.83 21.56
N THR A 192 17.99 3.88 20.64
CA THR A 192 16.71 3.54 20.03
C THR A 192 16.09 2.37 20.78
N VAL A 193 14.99 2.61 21.47
CA VAL A 193 14.22 1.59 22.19
C VAL A 193 13.13 1.06 21.28
N VAL A 194 13.26 -0.19 20.88
CA VAL A 194 12.34 -0.85 19.95
C VAL A 194 11.25 -1.58 20.73
N PHE A 195 10.00 -1.32 20.38
CA PHE A 195 8.82 -1.95 20.96
C PHE A 195 8.15 -2.91 19.97
N ALA A 196 7.32 -3.83 20.50
CA ALA A 196 6.59 -4.80 19.69
C ALA A 196 5.56 -4.15 18.72
N GLY A 197 5.13 -2.93 19.00
CA GLY A 197 4.20 -2.17 18.18
C GLY A 197 4.22 -0.67 18.47
N GLY A 198 3.63 0.11 17.56
CA GLY A 198 3.55 1.58 17.69
C GLY A 198 2.77 2.06 18.93
N GLY A 199 1.76 1.30 19.34
CA GLY A 199 1.01 1.60 20.55
C GLY A 199 1.86 1.51 21.84
N ASP A 200 2.74 0.53 21.93
CA ASP A 200 3.62 0.36 23.09
C ASP A 200 4.75 1.40 23.08
N ALA A 201 5.28 1.74 21.89
CA ALA A 201 6.22 2.83 21.75
C ALA A 201 5.63 4.18 22.20
N LEU A 202 4.36 4.44 21.86
CA LEU A 202 3.64 5.64 22.33
C LEU A 202 3.38 5.63 23.82
N LYS A 203 3.00 4.49 24.42
CA LYS A 203 2.82 4.34 25.86
C LYS A 203 4.12 4.65 26.63
N ALA A 204 5.27 4.26 26.08
CA ALA A 204 6.57 4.57 26.69
C ALA A 204 6.81 6.10 26.75
N LEU A 205 6.44 6.85 25.72
CA LEU A 205 6.48 8.31 25.74
C LEU A 205 5.52 8.88 26.77
N LEU A 206 4.25 8.42 26.79
CA LEU A 206 3.25 8.88 27.74
C LEU A 206 3.68 8.64 29.20
N ALA A 207 4.33 7.52 29.45
CA ALA A 207 4.90 7.18 30.76
C ALA A 207 6.18 7.98 31.10
N GLY A 208 6.77 8.72 30.14
CA GLY A 208 8.00 9.48 30.34
C GLY A 208 9.29 8.62 30.40
N THR A 209 9.21 7.36 30.02
CA THR A 209 10.37 6.46 30.00
C THR A 209 11.31 6.69 28.83
N VAL A 210 10.84 7.41 27.82
CA VAL A 210 11.62 7.89 26.65
C VAL A 210 11.33 9.38 26.43
N GLN A 211 12.25 10.09 25.77
CA GLN A 211 12.16 11.53 25.56
C GLN A 211 11.57 11.89 24.20
N LEU A 212 11.75 11.01 23.22
CA LEU A 212 11.21 11.17 21.86
C LEU A 212 10.43 9.90 21.48
N SER A 213 9.32 10.08 20.78
CA SER A 213 8.65 8.98 20.07
C SER A 213 8.67 9.24 18.59
N SER A 214 9.00 8.22 17.81
CA SER A 214 8.89 8.18 16.36
C SER A 214 7.82 7.14 16.00
N GLY A 215 6.67 7.60 15.54
CA GLY A 215 5.52 6.72 15.30
C GLY A 215 4.59 7.21 14.20
N VAL A 216 3.62 6.38 13.83
CA VAL A 216 2.53 6.76 12.94
C VAL A 216 1.67 7.81 13.65
N LEU A 217 1.20 8.83 12.91
CA LEU A 217 0.43 9.94 13.46
C LEU A 217 -0.91 9.50 14.08
N ALA A 218 -1.61 8.55 13.45
CA ALA A 218 -2.96 8.16 13.85
C ALA A 218 -3.11 7.84 15.33
N PRO A 219 -2.34 6.95 15.98
CA PRO A 219 -2.46 6.69 17.42
C PRO A 219 -1.98 7.85 18.28
N ALA A 220 -1.08 8.72 17.80
CA ALA A 220 -0.58 9.89 18.53
C ALA A 220 -1.56 11.08 18.48
N HIS A 221 -2.37 11.18 17.42
CA HIS A 221 -3.25 12.30 17.14
C HIS A 221 -4.17 12.70 18.31
N PRO A 222 -4.95 11.79 18.96
CA PRO A 222 -5.80 12.16 20.08
C PRO A 222 -5.01 12.69 21.28
N HIS A 223 -3.81 12.17 21.52
CA HIS A 223 -2.93 12.61 22.61
C HIS A 223 -2.33 13.98 22.35
N ILE A 224 -2.02 14.28 21.10
CA ILE A 224 -1.55 15.62 20.67
C ILE A 224 -2.67 16.63 20.87
N LYS A 225 -3.90 16.32 20.42
CA LYS A 225 -5.07 17.18 20.62
C LYS A 225 -5.41 17.42 22.09
N ALA A 226 -5.21 16.41 22.93
CA ALA A 226 -5.40 16.53 24.37
C ALA A 226 -4.24 17.25 25.08
N GLY A 227 -3.14 17.57 24.39
CA GLY A 227 -1.97 18.20 24.98
C GLY A 227 -1.15 17.31 25.91
N THR A 228 -1.42 16.00 25.96
CA THR A 228 -0.66 15.04 26.79
C THR A 228 0.71 14.71 26.21
N ILE A 229 0.87 14.88 24.90
CA ILE A 229 2.14 14.91 24.18
C ILE A 229 2.15 16.09 23.19
N LYS A 230 3.35 16.51 22.78
CA LYS A 230 3.56 17.59 21.82
C LYS A 230 4.17 17.02 20.55
N GLY A 231 3.52 17.23 19.40
CA GLY A 231 4.07 16.96 18.11
C GLY A 231 5.10 18.01 17.73
N LEU A 232 6.31 17.60 17.37
CA LEU A 232 7.38 18.53 16.92
C LEU A 232 7.36 18.73 15.42
N ALA A 233 7.12 17.67 14.65
CA ALA A 233 6.94 17.73 13.20
C ALA A 233 6.24 16.45 12.70
N VAL A 234 5.43 16.58 11.66
CA VAL A 234 4.92 15.47 10.86
C VAL A 234 5.86 15.21 9.67
N THR A 235 5.87 13.98 9.17
CA THR A 235 6.81 13.56 8.13
C THR A 235 6.19 13.46 6.75
N GLY A 236 4.90 13.81 6.64
CA GLY A 236 4.21 13.95 5.35
C GLY A 236 4.71 15.14 4.54
N ARG A 237 4.29 15.22 3.27
CA ARG A 237 4.62 16.36 2.39
C ARG A 237 3.92 17.65 2.78
N THR A 238 2.76 17.53 3.42
CA THR A 238 1.92 18.62 3.90
C THR A 238 1.62 18.43 5.39
N ARG A 239 1.27 19.51 6.06
CA ARG A 239 0.79 19.44 7.45
C ARG A 239 -0.49 18.59 7.50
N TRP A 240 -0.69 17.92 8.64
CA TRP A 240 -1.94 17.22 8.87
C TRP A 240 -3.07 18.22 9.09
N ARG A 241 -4.17 18.05 8.37
CA ARG A 241 -5.28 19.02 8.34
C ARG A 241 -5.87 19.36 9.71
N ASP A 242 -5.93 18.37 10.64
CA ASP A 242 -6.50 18.55 11.97
C ASP A 242 -5.46 19.00 13.02
N LEU A 243 -4.20 19.18 12.60
CA LEU A 243 -3.06 19.63 13.41
C LEU A 243 -2.22 20.65 12.59
N PRO A 244 -2.86 21.74 12.10
CA PRO A 244 -2.18 22.68 11.21
C PRO A 244 -1.05 23.45 11.89
N GLU A 245 -0.98 23.46 13.21
CA GLU A 245 0.08 24.06 14.02
C GLU A 245 1.38 23.24 13.98
N ILE A 246 1.34 21.94 13.66
CA ILE A 246 2.52 21.10 13.62
C ILE A 246 3.15 21.18 12.21
N PRO A 247 4.38 21.68 12.10
CA PRO A 247 5.06 21.77 10.81
C PRO A 247 5.40 20.39 10.25
N THR A 248 5.65 20.34 8.95
CA THR A 248 6.30 19.18 8.33
C THR A 248 7.80 19.21 8.64
N MET A 249 8.47 18.05 8.49
CA MET A 249 9.94 17.99 8.57
C MET A 249 10.58 18.87 7.49
N LEU A 250 9.96 19.03 6.33
CA LEU A 250 10.43 19.92 5.26
C LEU A 250 10.44 21.38 5.73
N GLU A 251 9.34 21.83 6.34
CA GLU A 251 9.22 23.18 6.91
C GLU A 251 10.15 23.38 8.11
N ALA A 252 10.45 22.33 8.87
CA ALA A 252 11.41 22.35 9.97
C ALA A 252 12.89 22.41 9.52
N GLY A 253 13.14 22.43 8.19
CA GLY A 253 14.46 22.58 7.61
C GLY A 253 15.21 21.27 7.37
N TYR A 254 14.48 20.17 7.18
CA TYR A 254 15.03 18.87 6.82
C TYR A 254 14.62 18.51 5.40
N PRO A 255 15.34 18.94 4.37
CA PRO A 255 15.01 18.67 2.97
C PRO A 255 14.98 17.15 2.74
N ASP A 256 14.06 16.69 1.89
CA ASP A 256 13.85 15.28 1.51
C ASP A 256 13.49 14.34 2.67
N PHE A 257 13.14 14.88 3.85
CA PHE A 257 12.70 14.09 4.98
C PHE A 257 11.18 13.82 4.88
N VAL A 258 10.81 12.92 3.98
CA VAL A 258 9.42 12.47 3.81
C VAL A 258 9.34 10.98 4.09
N PHE A 259 8.64 10.64 5.16
CA PHE A 259 8.39 9.26 5.57
C PHE A 259 6.91 9.05 5.83
N GLU A 260 6.34 8.06 5.16
CA GLU A 260 4.93 7.69 5.28
C GLU A 260 4.80 6.17 5.25
N THR A 261 3.86 5.64 5.99
CA THR A 261 3.38 4.29 5.74
C THR A 261 2.32 4.36 4.64
N TYR A 262 2.53 3.66 3.55
CA TYR A 262 1.52 3.54 2.48
C TYR A 262 0.85 2.17 2.51
N THR A 263 -0.29 2.07 1.85
CA THR A 263 -0.94 0.82 1.50
C THR A 263 -1.25 0.81 0.00
N ALA A 264 -1.03 -0.33 -0.65
CA ALA A 264 -1.29 -0.51 -2.06
C ALA A 264 -1.84 -1.91 -2.35
N LEU A 265 -2.72 -2.01 -3.34
CA LEU A 265 -3.11 -3.29 -3.92
C LEU A 265 -2.13 -3.67 -5.03
N MET A 266 -1.70 -4.93 -5.04
CA MET A 266 -0.77 -5.48 -6.01
C MET A 266 -1.22 -6.86 -6.46
N ALA A 267 -0.84 -7.26 -7.66
CA ALA A 267 -1.09 -8.58 -8.21
C ALA A 267 0.22 -9.24 -8.68
N PRO A 268 0.26 -10.57 -8.86
CA PRO A 268 1.38 -11.21 -9.54
C PRO A 268 1.65 -10.56 -10.90
N VAL A 269 2.91 -10.38 -11.27
CA VAL A 269 3.31 -9.60 -12.47
C VAL A 269 2.71 -10.11 -13.78
N LYS A 270 2.43 -11.44 -13.88
CA LYS A 270 1.85 -12.06 -15.07
C LYS A 270 0.32 -11.97 -15.14
N THR A 271 -0.32 -11.29 -14.20
CA THR A 271 -1.78 -11.07 -14.23
C THR A 271 -2.17 -10.35 -15.52
N PRO A 272 -3.21 -10.83 -16.25
CA PRO A 272 -3.61 -10.21 -17.51
C PRO A 272 -3.87 -8.71 -17.37
N PRO A 273 -3.38 -7.87 -18.30
CA PRO A 273 -3.50 -6.41 -18.20
C PRO A 273 -4.94 -5.91 -18.09
N ASP A 274 -5.89 -6.57 -18.72
CA ASP A 274 -7.32 -6.25 -18.65
C ASP A 274 -7.91 -6.51 -17.26
N VAL A 275 -7.44 -7.56 -16.58
CA VAL A 275 -7.81 -7.86 -15.18
C VAL A 275 -7.23 -6.81 -14.23
N VAL A 276 -5.93 -6.46 -14.40
CA VAL A 276 -5.30 -5.39 -13.60
C VAL A 276 -6.01 -4.07 -13.79
N ALA A 277 -6.30 -3.69 -15.05
CA ALA A 277 -7.02 -2.46 -15.36
C ALA A 277 -8.43 -2.42 -14.75
N ARG A 278 -9.16 -3.56 -14.73
CA ARG A 278 -10.48 -3.63 -14.09
C ARG A 278 -10.38 -3.47 -12.57
N LEU A 279 -9.40 -4.12 -11.94
CA LEU A 279 -9.15 -3.97 -10.49
C LEU A 279 -8.73 -2.54 -10.14
N GLU A 280 -7.85 -1.92 -10.93
CA GLU A 280 -7.43 -0.52 -10.75
C GLU A 280 -8.61 0.43 -10.87
N GLN A 281 -9.40 0.30 -11.94
CA GLN A 281 -10.59 1.14 -12.14
C GLN A 281 -11.51 1.08 -10.92
N VAL A 282 -11.89 -0.13 -10.49
CA VAL A 282 -12.79 -0.30 -9.34
C VAL A 282 -12.18 0.26 -8.05
N ALA A 283 -10.89 0.00 -7.79
CA ALA A 283 -10.24 0.52 -6.61
C ALA A 283 -10.22 2.06 -6.58
N LEU A 284 -9.92 2.70 -7.72
CA LEU A 284 -9.92 4.16 -7.84
C LEU A 284 -11.33 4.75 -7.69
N GLU A 285 -12.36 4.13 -8.30
CA GLU A 285 -13.77 4.56 -8.16
C GLU A 285 -14.22 4.49 -6.69
N VAL A 286 -13.93 3.39 -6.00
CA VAL A 286 -14.22 3.21 -4.57
C VAL A 286 -13.57 4.29 -3.72
N LEU A 287 -12.31 4.61 -3.98
CA LEU A 287 -11.54 5.62 -3.23
C LEU A 287 -12.01 7.06 -3.49
N GLN A 288 -12.81 7.32 -4.52
CA GLN A 288 -13.45 8.64 -4.73
C GLN A 288 -14.72 8.82 -3.90
N ARG A 289 -15.31 7.77 -3.35
CA ARG A 289 -16.52 7.84 -2.55
C ARG A 289 -16.28 8.63 -1.26
N PRO A 290 -17.11 9.65 -0.94
CA PRO A 290 -16.92 10.49 0.26
C PRO A 290 -16.99 9.69 1.56
N ASP A 291 -17.88 8.70 1.66
CA ASP A 291 -18.04 7.84 2.84
C ASP A 291 -16.79 6.97 3.09
N ILE A 292 -16.15 6.48 2.01
CA ILE A 292 -14.91 5.69 2.12
C ILE A 292 -13.73 6.57 2.49
N ARG A 293 -13.62 7.75 1.89
CA ARG A 293 -12.59 8.73 2.26
C ARG A 293 -12.69 9.12 3.73
N ALA A 294 -13.91 9.37 4.23
CA ALA A 294 -14.14 9.67 5.64
C ALA A 294 -13.68 8.54 6.55
N LYS A 295 -14.10 7.29 6.29
CA LYS A 295 -13.70 6.11 7.06
C LYS A 295 -12.18 5.91 7.11
N LEU A 296 -11.51 6.08 5.96
CA LEU A 296 -10.04 5.95 5.89
C LEU A 296 -9.36 7.08 6.68
N THR A 297 -9.89 8.30 6.58
CA THR A 297 -9.37 9.44 7.34
C THR A 297 -9.53 9.27 8.86
N GLU A 298 -10.68 8.82 9.32
CA GLU A 298 -10.94 8.50 10.73
C GLU A 298 -9.97 7.42 11.25
N SER A 299 -9.54 6.51 10.36
CA SER A 299 -8.53 5.50 10.66
C SER A 299 -7.09 6.04 10.57
N GLY A 300 -6.89 7.36 10.37
CA GLY A 300 -5.59 8.02 10.34
C GLY A 300 -4.84 7.89 9.00
N PHE A 301 -5.58 7.68 7.91
CA PHE A 301 -5.03 7.61 6.57
C PHE A 301 -5.52 8.76 5.68
N GLU A 302 -4.62 9.25 4.84
CA GLU A 302 -4.94 10.16 3.74
C GLU A 302 -5.06 9.34 2.46
N VAL A 303 -6.21 9.44 1.79
CA VAL A 303 -6.47 8.73 0.52
C VAL A 303 -5.67 9.37 -0.60
N THR A 304 -4.73 8.63 -1.17
CA THR A 304 -3.92 9.07 -2.31
C THR A 304 -4.54 8.68 -3.65
N ALA A 305 -5.17 7.51 -3.74
CA ALA A 305 -5.84 6.99 -4.93
C ALA A 305 -4.98 7.12 -6.19
N LYS A 306 -3.71 6.64 -6.13
CA LYS A 306 -2.80 6.72 -7.27
C LYS A 306 -2.84 5.46 -8.12
N PRO A 307 -2.82 5.58 -9.45
CA PRO A 307 -2.68 4.45 -10.35
C PRO A 307 -1.46 3.57 -10.02
N GLY A 308 -1.56 2.27 -10.31
CA GLY A 308 -0.49 1.32 -9.99
C GLY A 308 0.86 1.69 -10.60
N LYS A 309 0.87 2.25 -11.82
CA LYS A 309 2.10 2.74 -12.47
C LYS A 309 2.83 3.79 -11.62
N GLU A 310 2.12 4.73 -11.02
CA GLU A 310 2.71 5.76 -10.16
C GLU A 310 3.24 5.15 -8.86
N HIS A 311 2.54 4.16 -8.31
CA HIS A 311 3.02 3.43 -7.14
C HIS A 311 4.32 2.69 -7.43
N MET A 312 4.48 2.04 -8.59
CA MET A 312 5.74 1.39 -8.96
C MET A 312 6.91 2.38 -9.13
N VAL A 313 6.66 3.62 -9.57
CA VAL A 313 7.67 4.69 -9.57
C VAL A 313 8.11 5.02 -8.14
N ARG A 314 7.16 5.06 -7.18
CA ARG A 314 7.47 5.21 -5.75
C ARG A 314 8.34 4.06 -5.25
N VAL A 315 7.98 2.81 -5.53
CA VAL A 315 8.74 1.62 -5.13
C VAL A 315 10.16 1.66 -5.69
N ALA A 316 10.32 2.01 -6.98
CA ALA A 316 11.64 2.09 -7.61
C ALA A 316 12.58 3.11 -6.96
N ARG A 317 12.02 4.21 -6.41
CA ARG A 317 12.76 5.20 -5.65
C ARG A 317 13.04 4.75 -4.22
N GLU A 318 12.06 4.16 -3.55
CA GLU A 318 12.13 3.89 -2.11
C GLU A 318 12.95 2.64 -1.77
N VAL A 319 12.95 1.60 -2.59
CA VAL A 319 13.76 0.40 -2.35
C VAL A 319 15.26 0.72 -2.17
N PRO A 320 15.94 1.39 -3.11
CA PRO A 320 17.34 1.75 -2.91
C PRO A 320 17.55 2.79 -1.78
N MET A 321 16.61 3.72 -1.60
CA MET A 321 16.67 4.71 -0.53
C MET A 321 16.66 4.04 0.85
N PHE A 322 15.75 3.10 1.11
CA PHE A 322 15.69 2.39 2.38
C PHE A 322 16.90 1.48 2.60
N ALA A 323 17.42 0.85 1.54
CA ALA A 323 18.63 0.05 1.63
C ALA A 323 19.85 0.91 2.04
N ASP A 324 20.00 2.12 1.49
CA ASP A 324 21.05 3.09 1.91
C ASP A 324 20.87 3.50 3.38
N ILE A 325 19.66 3.86 3.80
CA ILE A 325 19.36 4.22 5.19
C ILE A 325 19.73 3.10 6.14
N ILE A 326 19.32 1.86 5.86
CA ILE A 326 19.61 0.67 6.67
C ILE A 326 21.11 0.47 6.80
N SER A 327 21.86 0.58 5.69
CA SER A 327 23.31 0.46 5.67
C SER A 327 24.00 1.54 6.50
N ARG A 328 23.63 2.81 6.30
CA ARG A 328 24.24 3.95 7.02
C ARG A 328 23.89 4.00 8.50
N ALA A 329 22.74 3.51 8.88
CA ALA A 329 22.33 3.38 10.29
C ALA A 329 22.97 2.18 10.98
N GLY A 330 23.73 1.35 10.27
CA GLY A 330 24.37 0.15 10.83
C GLY A 330 23.37 -0.92 11.27
N ILE A 331 22.15 -0.92 10.67
CA ILE A 331 21.12 -1.90 11.01
C ILE A 331 21.52 -3.26 10.41
N THR A 332 21.72 -4.24 11.29
CA THR A 332 22.06 -5.62 10.87
C THR A 332 20.89 -6.23 10.09
N LYS A 333 21.17 -6.82 8.94
CA LYS A 333 20.17 -7.57 8.16
C LYS A 333 19.66 -8.80 8.91
N LEU A 334 18.36 -9.02 8.81
CA LEU A 334 17.64 -10.14 9.42
C LEU A 334 17.75 -11.42 8.57
#